data_5988858fc9127a2c96ab8ea125ece406
#
_entry.id   5988858fc9127a2c96ab8ea125ece406
#
_cell.length_a   1.000
_cell.length_b   1.000
_cell.length_c   1.000
_cell.angle_alpha   90.00
_cell.angle_beta   90.00
_cell.angle_gamma   90.00
#
_symmetry.space_group_name_H-M   'P 1'
#
loop_
_entity.id
_entity.type
_entity.pdbx_description
1 polymer ?
#
loop_
_entity_poly.entity_id
_entity_poly.type
_entity_poly.pdbx_seq_one_letter_code
_entity_poly.pdbx_strand_id
1 'polypeptide(L)'
;ENTTAAVTITSDTAVLGVEGFYTVSSGAGLDYNALADALKQMGLFQGTGTAYGSGYDLEQAPTRIVGLVMFLRLIGEEGAALSSTAANPFADTPAWCDRYVAYAYEKGYTNGYSATTFRPSQAISANQYVEFMLRALGYSSADNKVVSDALERALSCSLLTPGEVSMLQSTSFLRADLVYISYYALDAQLSGDTRTLRDTL
;
A
#
# COMPACT_ATOMS: atom_id res chain seq x y z
N GLU A 1 1.56 34.08 24.88
CA GLU A 1 1.87 32.82 25.59
C GLU A 1 1.32 31.67 24.77
N ASN A 2 2.20 30.93 24.16
CA ASN A 2 1.86 29.73 23.37
C ASN A 2 1.71 28.54 24.33
N THR A 3 0.48 28.16 24.60
CA THR A 3 0.22 26.96 25.38
C THR A 3 0.21 25.76 24.41
N THR A 4 1.31 25.04 24.35
CA THR A 4 1.40 23.78 23.61
C THR A 4 0.73 22.69 24.42
N ALA A 5 -0.50 22.32 24.07
CA ALA A 5 -1.14 21.13 24.61
C ALA A 5 -0.66 19.92 23.81
N ALA A 6 0.21 19.11 24.40
CA ALA A 6 0.55 17.82 23.83
C ALA A 6 -0.60 16.83 24.12
N VAL A 7 -1.33 16.41 23.11
CA VAL A 7 -2.26 15.31 23.22
C VAL A 7 -1.47 14.04 22.91
N THR A 8 -1.11 13.29 23.95
CA THR A 8 -0.53 11.97 23.81
C THR A 8 -1.68 10.98 23.59
N ILE A 9 -1.87 10.50 22.38
CA ILE A 9 -2.75 9.38 22.12
C ILE A 9 -1.94 8.12 22.31
N THR A 10 -2.03 7.50 23.48
CA THR A 10 -1.53 6.16 23.71
C THR A 10 -2.55 5.19 23.13
N SER A 11 -2.25 4.62 21.99
CA SER A 11 -2.93 3.43 21.50
C SER A 11 -2.22 2.23 22.10
N ASP A 12 -2.91 1.45 22.95
CA ASP A 12 -2.39 0.20 23.51
C ASP A 12 -2.25 -0.92 22.46
N THR A 13 -2.53 -0.62 21.22
CA THR A 13 -2.41 -1.54 20.11
C THR A 13 -1.43 -0.94 19.10
N ALA A 14 -0.27 -1.55 18.95
CA ALA A 14 0.70 -1.17 17.93
C ALA A 14 0.05 -1.29 16.55
N VAL A 15 -0.25 -0.16 15.95
CA VAL A 15 -0.61 -0.08 14.56
C VAL A 15 0.64 -0.41 13.78
N LEU A 16 0.58 -1.45 12.94
CA LEU A 16 1.71 -1.86 12.09
C LEU A 16 2.98 -2.20 12.90
N GLY A 17 2.85 -2.69 14.12
CA GLY A 17 3.98 -3.16 14.92
C GLY A 17 4.97 -2.08 15.39
N VAL A 18 4.64 -0.80 15.21
CA VAL A 18 5.49 0.31 15.65
C VAL A 18 4.89 0.95 16.90
N GLU A 19 5.65 1.06 17.97
CA GLU A 19 5.43 2.06 19.01
C GLU A 19 5.70 3.44 18.40
N GLY A 20 4.79 3.89 17.54
CA GLY A 20 4.84 5.22 16.95
C GLY A 20 4.34 6.23 17.94
N PHE A 21 5.23 7.04 18.50
CA PHE A 21 4.83 8.27 19.16
C PHE A 21 4.29 9.24 18.10
N TYR A 22 2.98 9.26 17.90
CA TYR A 22 2.36 10.31 17.14
C TYR A 22 2.30 11.56 18.02
N THR A 23 3.26 12.47 17.87
CA THR A 23 3.09 13.84 18.35
C THR A 23 2.19 14.56 17.34
N VAL A 24 0.90 14.59 17.60
CA VAL A 24 0.02 15.54 16.93
C VAL A 24 0.29 16.89 17.59
N SER A 25 1.19 17.67 17.02
CA SER A 25 1.26 19.10 17.35
C SER A 25 -0.01 19.74 16.77
N SER A 26 -0.73 20.51 17.59
CA SER A 26 -1.88 21.28 17.13
C SER A 26 -1.42 22.23 16.02
N GLY A 27 -1.68 21.88 14.76
CA GLY A 27 -1.32 22.68 13.60
C GLY A 27 -0.45 22.04 12.53
N ALA A 28 0.21 20.89 12.81
CA ALA A 28 0.90 20.13 11.76
C ALA A 28 0.19 18.78 11.60
N GLY A 29 -0.65 18.65 10.57
CA GLY A 29 -1.14 17.35 10.12
C GLY A 29 0.00 16.42 9.76
N LEU A 30 -0.29 15.13 9.56
CA LEU A 30 0.66 14.14 9.08
C LEU A 30 1.29 14.63 7.76
N ASP A 31 2.62 14.67 7.69
CA ASP A 31 3.33 15.11 6.48
C ASP A 31 3.47 13.92 5.51
N TYR A 32 2.49 13.76 4.64
CA TYR A 32 2.49 12.73 3.60
C TYR A 32 3.65 12.89 2.60
N ASN A 33 4.17 14.11 2.39
CA ASN A 33 5.35 14.31 1.53
C ASN A 33 6.59 13.72 2.19
N ALA A 34 6.77 13.89 3.49
CA ALA A 34 7.88 13.27 4.23
C ALA A 34 7.83 11.73 4.16
N LEU A 35 6.64 11.12 4.25
CA LEU A 35 6.47 9.67 4.06
C LEU A 35 6.81 9.25 2.63
N ALA A 36 6.35 10.01 1.62
CA ALA A 36 6.66 9.76 0.22
C ALA A 36 8.16 9.88 -0.07
N ASP A 37 8.83 10.88 0.51
CA ASP A 37 10.28 11.06 0.41
C ASP A 37 11.04 9.89 1.01
N ALA A 38 10.62 9.39 2.17
CA ALA A 38 11.22 8.23 2.81
C ALA A 38 11.08 6.96 1.94
N LEU A 39 9.89 6.69 1.42
CA LEU A 39 9.67 5.57 0.50
C LEU A 39 10.46 5.72 -0.80
N LYS A 40 10.60 6.94 -1.31
CA LYS A 40 11.39 7.23 -2.51
C LYS A 40 12.88 6.98 -2.28
N GLN A 41 13.43 7.39 -1.13
CA GLN A 41 14.83 7.13 -0.77
C GLN A 41 15.12 5.63 -0.68
N MET A 42 14.16 4.81 -0.28
CA MET A 42 14.25 3.35 -0.27
C MET A 42 14.02 2.72 -1.66
N GLY A 43 13.72 3.50 -2.70
CA GLY A 43 13.39 2.99 -4.04
C GLY A 43 11.99 2.38 -4.18
N LEU A 44 11.17 2.47 -3.15
CA LEU A 44 9.85 1.81 -3.08
C LEU A 44 8.74 2.64 -3.73
N PHE A 45 8.88 3.96 -3.75
CA PHE A 45 7.90 4.87 -4.34
C PHE A 45 8.55 5.79 -5.37
N GLN A 46 7.82 6.10 -6.44
CA GLN A 46 8.24 7.07 -7.45
C GLN A 46 7.15 8.11 -7.65
N GLY A 47 7.58 9.34 -7.86
CA GLY A 47 6.68 10.42 -8.25
C GLY A 47 6.12 10.19 -9.65
N THR A 48 5.15 11.02 -10.02
CA THR A 48 4.51 10.99 -11.35
C THR A 48 5.33 11.71 -12.41
N GLY A 49 6.40 12.43 -11.99
CA GLY A 49 7.20 13.26 -12.86
C GLY A 49 6.54 14.60 -13.22
N THR A 50 5.42 14.95 -12.58
CA THR A 50 4.79 16.26 -12.77
C THR A 50 5.64 17.36 -12.17
N ALA A 51 5.61 18.55 -12.78
CA ALA A 51 6.34 19.71 -12.32
C ALA A 51 5.61 20.46 -11.17
N TYR A 52 4.45 20.00 -10.75
CA TYR A 52 3.61 20.62 -9.74
C TYR A 52 3.85 20.05 -8.35
N GLY A 53 3.91 20.91 -7.35
CA GLY A 53 4.09 20.51 -5.94
C GLY A 53 5.35 19.69 -5.72
N SER A 54 5.22 18.62 -4.93
CA SER A 54 6.30 17.65 -4.68
C SER A 54 6.54 16.69 -5.84
N GLY A 55 5.71 16.70 -6.87
CA GLY A 55 5.72 15.73 -7.97
C GLY A 55 5.21 14.34 -7.57
N TYR A 56 4.51 14.23 -6.44
CA TYR A 56 3.94 12.97 -5.95
C TYR A 56 2.45 12.82 -6.26
N ASP A 57 1.76 13.92 -6.57
CA ASP A 57 0.32 13.98 -6.85
C ASP A 57 -0.51 13.23 -5.81
N LEU A 58 -0.24 13.51 -4.52
CA LEU A 58 -0.80 12.77 -3.38
C LEU A 58 -2.32 12.88 -3.28
N GLU A 59 -2.90 13.93 -3.84
CA GLU A 59 -4.33 14.20 -3.91
C GLU A 59 -5.07 13.43 -5.03
N GLN A 60 -4.33 12.71 -5.89
CA GLN A 60 -4.90 11.93 -6.97
C GLN A 60 -5.25 10.51 -6.52
N ALA A 61 -6.31 9.94 -7.10
CA ALA A 61 -6.62 8.53 -6.92
C ALA A 61 -5.56 7.64 -7.61
N PRO A 62 -4.92 6.70 -6.91
CA PRO A 62 -3.99 5.79 -7.54
C PRO A 62 -4.71 4.79 -8.43
N THR A 63 -4.08 4.42 -9.54
CA THR A 63 -4.62 3.39 -10.43
C THR A 63 -4.24 1.98 -9.96
N ARG A 64 -4.92 0.96 -10.46
CA ARG A 64 -4.65 -0.45 -10.14
C ARG A 64 -3.21 -0.84 -10.46
N ILE A 65 -2.67 -0.34 -11.58
CA ILE A 65 -1.27 -0.64 -11.92
C ILE A 65 -0.29 0.06 -10.98
N VAL A 66 -0.57 1.28 -10.53
CA VAL A 66 0.25 1.98 -9.53
C VAL A 66 0.29 1.19 -8.23
N GLY A 67 -0.87 0.72 -7.74
CA GLY A 67 -0.94 -0.13 -6.56
C GLY A 67 -0.16 -1.44 -6.71
N LEU A 68 -0.26 -2.11 -7.87
CA LEU A 68 0.46 -3.34 -8.14
C LEU A 68 1.99 -3.15 -8.18
N VAL A 69 2.47 -2.12 -8.87
CA VAL A 69 3.92 -1.82 -8.94
C VAL A 69 4.46 -1.48 -7.56
N MET A 70 3.72 -0.68 -6.78
CA MET A 70 4.10 -0.36 -5.40
C MET A 70 4.19 -1.62 -4.53
N PHE A 71 3.22 -2.53 -4.63
CA PHE A 71 3.24 -3.82 -3.94
C PHE A 71 4.49 -4.64 -4.31
N LEU A 72 4.80 -4.78 -5.60
CA LEU A 72 5.97 -5.55 -6.06
C LEU A 72 7.30 -4.96 -5.57
N ARG A 73 7.38 -3.63 -5.43
CA ARG A 73 8.53 -2.95 -4.82
C ARG A 73 8.64 -3.25 -3.33
N LEU A 74 7.52 -3.18 -2.62
CA LEU A 74 7.47 -3.45 -1.18
C LEU A 74 7.88 -4.87 -0.81
N ILE A 75 7.66 -5.85 -1.68
CA ILE A 75 8.12 -7.23 -1.48
C ILE A 75 9.47 -7.55 -2.15
N GLY A 76 10.14 -6.54 -2.72
CA GLY A 76 11.46 -6.70 -3.36
C GLY A 76 11.44 -7.44 -4.69
N GLU A 77 10.28 -7.61 -5.33
CA GLU A 77 10.11 -8.44 -6.54
C GLU A 77 9.99 -7.64 -7.85
N GLU A 78 10.18 -6.31 -7.84
CA GLU A 78 10.13 -5.51 -9.07
C GLU A 78 11.13 -5.98 -10.13
N GLY A 79 12.37 -6.28 -9.72
CA GLY A 79 13.40 -6.78 -10.64
C GLY A 79 13.03 -8.12 -11.25
N ALA A 80 12.45 -9.04 -10.48
CA ALA A 80 11.96 -10.32 -10.96
C ALA A 80 10.80 -10.13 -11.95
N ALA A 81 9.87 -9.23 -11.66
CA ALA A 81 8.76 -8.91 -12.55
C ALA A 81 9.23 -8.36 -13.89
N LEU A 82 10.19 -7.43 -13.90
CA LEU A 82 10.75 -6.85 -15.12
C LEU A 82 11.53 -7.86 -15.97
N SER A 83 12.09 -8.90 -15.35
CA SER A 83 12.83 -9.97 -16.01
C SER A 83 11.95 -11.16 -16.40
N SER A 84 10.67 -11.16 -15.99
CA SER A 84 9.76 -12.26 -16.23
C SER A 84 9.42 -12.43 -17.71
N THR A 85 9.25 -13.69 -18.10
CA THR A 85 8.75 -14.12 -19.42
C THR A 85 7.37 -14.76 -19.32
N ALA A 86 6.69 -14.57 -18.19
CA ALA A 86 5.34 -15.07 -17.97
C ALA A 86 4.37 -14.55 -19.04
N ALA A 87 3.43 -15.41 -19.45
CA ALA A 87 2.40 -14.99 -20.39
C ALA A 87 1.33 -14.14 -19.67
N ASN A 88 0.96 -13.04 -20.28
CA ASN A 88 -0.11 -12.17 -19.79
C ASN A 88 -1.45 -12.60 -20.37
N PRO A 89 -2.43 -13.01 -19.54
CA PRO A 89 -3.76 -13.38 -20.02
C PRO A 89 -4.66 -12.16 -20.31
N PHE A 90 -4.23 -10.94 -19.91
CA PHE A 90 -5.06 -9.75 -19.99
C PHE A 90 -4.74 -8.93 -21.24
N ALA A 91 -5.74 -8.72 -22.08
CA ALA A 91 -5.58 -8.03 -23.36
C ALA A 91 -5.54 -6.50 -23.26
N ASP A 92 -5.86 -5.95 -22.09
CA ASP A 92 -6.00 -4.50 -21.86
C ASP A 92 -4.79 -3.85 -21.15
N THR A 93 -3.68 -4.58 -21.04
CA THR A 93 -2.46 -4.08 -20.42
C THR A 93 -1.55 -3.41 -21.46
N PRO A 94 -1.18 -2.11 -21.27
CA PRO A 94 -0.18 -1.46 -22.10
C PRO A 94 1.20 -2.13 -21.99
N ALA A 95 1.98 -2.10 -23.05
CA ALA A 95 3.29 -2.76 -23.14
C ALA A 95 4.24 -2.42 -21.98
N TRP A 96 4.20 -1.18 -21.45
CA TRP A 96 5.08 -0.75 -20.36
C TRP A 96 4.82 -1.47 -19.03
N CYS A 97 3.59 -1.92 -18.79
CA CYS A 97 3.22 -2.60 -17.55
C CYS A 97 2.90 -4.10 -17.74
N ASP A 98 3.00 -4.60 -18.95
CA ASP A 98 2.67 -5.97 -19.31
C ASP A 98 3.39 -6.99 -18.42
N ARG A 99 4.70 -6.84 -18.25
CA ARG A 99 5.51 -7.75 -17.43
C ARG A 99 5.15 -7.75 -15.95
N TYR A 100 4.83 -6.58 -15.39
CA TYR A 100 4.38 -6.49 -14.00
C TYR A 100 3.10 -7.29 -13.77
N VAL A 101 2.15 -7.14 -14.69
CA VAL A 101 0.83 -7.78 -14.58
C VAL A 101 0.94 -9.29 -14.84
N ALA A 102 1.69 -9.69 -15.86
CA ALA A 102 1.98 -11.09 -16.18
C ALA A 102 2.62 -11.83 -14.99
N TYR A 103 3.68 -11.24 -14.43
CA TYR A 103 4.36 -11.77 -13.24
C TYR A 103 3.43 -11.90 -12.04
N ALA A 104 2.69 -10.85 -11.74
CA ALA A 104 1.76 -10.86 -10.61
C ALA A 104 0.64 -11.90 -10.79
N TYR A 105 0.20 -12.15 -12.02
CA TYR A 105 -0.76 -13.20 -12.30
C TYR A 105 -0.14 -14.59 -12.10
N GLU A 106 1.06 -14.85 -12.64
CA GLU A 106 1.78 -16.11 -12.46
C GLU A 106 2.01 -16.43 -10.98
N LYS A 107 2.34 -15.41 -10.18
CA LYS A 107 2.54 -15.56 -8.73
C LYS A 107 1.24 -15.65 -7.92
N GLY A 108 0.09 -15.48 -8.54
CA GLY A 108 -1.19 -15.47 -7.84
C GLY A 108 -1.44 -14.20 -7.03
N TYR A 109 -0.67 -13.13 -7.25
CA TYR A 109 -0.87 -11.84 -6.58
C TYR A 109 -2.08 -11.09 -7.11
N THR A 110 -2.50 -11.40 -8.34
CA THR A 110 -3.73 -10.87 -8.93
C THR A 110 -4.45 -11.92 -9.77
N ASN A 111 -5.77 -11.85 -9.80
CA ASN A 111 -6.62 -12.65 -10.70
C ASN A 111 -7.23 -11.78 -11.81
N GLY A 112 -6.77 -10.52 -11.95
CA GLY A 112 -7.35 -9.56 -12.86
C GLY A 112 -8.69 -9.00 -12.36
N TYR A 113 -9.36 -8.28 -13.24
CA TYR A 113 -10.75 -7.85 -13.04
C TYR A 113 -11.72 -8.91 -13.60
N SER A 114 -11.33 -9.54 -14.70
CA SER A 114 -11.97 -10.71 -15.31
C SER A 114 -10.90 -11.66 -15.84
N ALA A 115 -11.30 -12.77 -16.46
CA ALA A 115 -10.35 -13.72 -17.07
C ALA A 115 -9.46 -13.07 -18.16
N THR A 116 -9.86 -11.98 -18.77
CA THR A 116 -9.17 -11.34 -19.91
C THR A 116 -8.86 -9.88 -19.72
N THR A 117 -9.23 -9.26 -18.58
CA THR A 117 -9.02 -7.83 -18.32
C THR A 117 -8.41 -7.60 -16.95
N PHE A 118 -7.41 -6.72 -16.88
CA PHE A 118 -6.78 -6.25 -15.64
C PHE A 118 -7.31 -4.88 -15.22
N ARG A 119 -7.65 -4.01 -16.16
CA ARG A 119 -8.05 -2.61 -15.99
C ARG A 119 -6.97 -1.75 -15.33
N PRO A 120 -5.78 -1.63 -15.92
CA PRO A 120 -4.62 -0.97 -15.31
C PRO A 120 -4.88 0.48 -14.92
N SER A 121 -5.63 1.23 -15.71
CA SER A 121 -5.93 2.65 -15.50
C SER A 121 -7.12 2.92 -14.57
N GLN A 122 -7.86 1.89 -14.16
CA GLN A 122 -8.95 2.07 -13.20
C GLN A 122 -8.39 2.43 -11.82
N ALA A 123 -9.08 3.31 -11.08
CA ALA A 123 -8.72 3.59 -9.69
C ALA A 123 -8.76 2.31 -8.86
N ILE A 124 -7.74 2.12 -8.01
CA ILE A 124 -7.71 1.05 -7.03
C ILE A 124 -8.48 1.48 -5.78
N SER A 125 -9.24 0.58 -5.18
CA SER A 125 -9.90 0.85 -3.91
C SER A 125 -9.00 0.57 -2.71
N ALA A 126 -9.35 1.13 -1.53
CA ALA A 126 -8.66 0.84 -0.27
C ALA A 126 -8.60 -0.67 0.01
N ASN A 127 -9.73 -1.38 -0.11
CA ASN A 127 -9.77 -2.84 0.06
C ASN A 127 -8.79 -3.58 -0.87
N GLN A 128 -8.72 -3.17 -2.15
CA GLN A 128 -7.82 -3.79 -3.12
C GLN A 128 -6.35 -3.55 -2.79
N TYR A 129 -6.02 -2.35 -2.30
CA TYR A 129 -4.64 -2.04 -1.93
C TYR A 129 -4.23 -2.68 -0.61
N VAL A 130 -5.10 -2.65 0.39
CA VAL A 130 -4.86 -3.33 1.69
C VAL A 130 -4.73 -4.84 1.50
N GLU A 131 -5.46 -5.44 0.56
CA GLU A 131 -5.24 -6.86 0.19
C GLU A 131 -3.80 -7.14 -0.27
N PHE A 132 -3.19 -6.24 -1.05
CA PHE A 132 -1.77 -6.37 -1.39
C PHE A 132 -0.86 -6.31 -0.15
N MET A 133 -1.16 -5.43 0.80
CA MET A 133 -0.37 -5.35 2.05
C MET A 133 -0.52 -6.62 2.90
N LEU A 134 -1.73 -7.14 3.02
CA LEU A 134 -1.97 -8.42 3.71
C LEU A 134 -1.19 -9.58 3.05
N ARG A 135 -1.12 -9.60 1.73
CA ARG A 135 -0.30 -10.60 0.99
C ARG A 135 1.18 -10.40 1.21
N ALA A 136 1.67 -9.16 1.16
CA ALA A 136 3.08 -8.85 1.45
C ALA A 136 3.49 -9.33 2.84
N LEU A 137 2.59 -9.23 3.80
CA LEU A 137 2.81 -9.63 5.19
C LEU A 137 2.49 -11.11 5.48
N GLY A 138 2.03 -11.87 4.47
CA GLY A 138 1.69 -13.28 4.63
C GLY A 138 0.33 -13.56 5.29
N TYR A 139 -0.54 -12.54 5.42
CA TYR A 139 -1.91 -12.68 5.94
C TYR A 139 -2.95 -12.94 4.84
N SER A 140 -2.55 -13.51 3.70
CA SER A 140 -3.50 -13.78 2.62
C SER A 140 -4.56 -14.81 3.05
N SER A 141 -5.80 -14.59 2.62
CA SER A 141 -6.83 -15.63 2.77
C SER A 141 -6.54 -16.79 1.82
N ALA A 142 -6.73 -18.03 2.27
CA ALA A 142 -6.60 -19.24 1.45
C ALA A 142 -7.54 -19.20 0.22
N ASP A 143 -8.62 -18.46 0.31
CA ASP A 143 -9.55 -18.15 -0.78
C ASP A 143 -9.32 -16.72 -1.25
N ASN A 144 -8.49 -16.49 -2.24
CA ASN A 144 -8.24 -15.21 -2.92
C ASN A 144 -9.50 -14.46 -3.46
N LYS A 145 -10.69 -14.80 -2.96
CA LYS A 145 -11.96 -14.42 -3.57
C LYS A 145 -12.63 -13.20 -2.95
N VAL A 146 -12.26 -12.81 -1.72
CA VAL A 146 -13.03 -11.78 -1.00
C VAL A 146 -12.12 -10.58 -0.68
N VAL A 147 -11.84 -9.77 -1.70
CA VAL A 147 -11.13 -8.49 -1.54
C VAL A 147 -11.97 -7.49 -0.74
N SER A 148 -13.29 -7.66 -0.70
CA SER A 148 -14.22 -6.73 -0.04
C SER A 148 -14.07 -6.65 1.48
N ASP A 149 -13.46 -7.66 2.12
CA ASP A 149 -13.24 -7.74 3.56
C ASP A 149 -11.79 -7.43 3.99
N ALA A 150 -10.95 -6.95 3.08
CA ALA A 150 -9.54 -6.71 3.37
C ALA A 150 -9.32 -5.72 4.52
N LEU A 151 -10.13 -4.67 4.63
CA LEU A 151 -10.05 -3.72 5.75
C LEU A 151 -10.42 -4.38 7.08
N GLU A 152 -11.42 -5.25 7.12
CA GLU A 152 -11.82 -5.97 8.33
C GLU A 152 -10.74 -6.99 8.76
N ARG A 153 -10.13 -7.68 7.79
CA ARG A 153 -8.99 -8.58 8.05
C ARG A 153 -7.77 -7.82 8.54
N ALA A 154 -7.46 -6.67 7.95
CA ALA A 154 -6.37 -5.80 8.38
C ALA A 154 -6.59 -5.31 9.83
N LEU A 155 -7.82 -4.98 10.20
CA LEU A 155 -8.19 -4.67 11.58
C LEU A 155 -7.97 -5.88 12.51
N SER A 156 -8.39 -7.07 12.07
CA SER A 156 -8.32 -8.30 12.88
C SER A 156 -6.88 -8.76 13.15
N CYS A 157 -5.94 -8.50 12.24
CA CYS A 157 -4.52 -8.79 12.42
C CYS A 157 -3.71 -7.58 12.91
N SER A 158 -4.39 -6.51 13.35
CA SER A 158 -3.79 -5.27 13.87
C SER A 158 -2.88 -4.54 12.86
N LEU A 159 -3.08 -4.77 11.56
CA LEU A 159 -2.42 -4.01 10.51
C LEU A 159 -2.98 -2.59 10.40
N LEU A 160 -4.28 -2.42 10.65
CA LEU A 160 -4.97 -1.14 10.71
C LEU A 160 -5.73 -0.98 12.03
N THR A 161 -5.86 0.26 12.50
CA THR A 161 -6.72 0.64 13.62
C THR A 161 -8.17 0.82 13.18
N PRO A 162 -9.15 0.80 14.12
CA PRO A 162 -10.54 1.15 13.82
C PRO A 162 -10.70 2.55 13.20
N GLY A 163 -9.86 3.52 13.62
CA GLY A 163 -9.89 4.88 13.08
C GLY A 163 -9.44 4.93 11.62
N GLU A 164 -8.38 4.21 11.27
CA GLU A 164 -7.88 4.12 9.89
C GLU A 164 -8.89 3.40 8.98
N VAL A 165 -9.48 2.30 9.45
CA VAL A 165 -10.54 1.60 8.70
C VAL A 165 -11.71 2.54 8.44
N SER A 166 -12.18 3.26 9.46
CA SER A 166 -13.27 4.23 9.31
C SER A 166 -12.94 5.35 8.32
N MET A 167 -11.72 5.86 8.35
CA MET A 167 -11.22 6.86 7.40
C MET A 167 -11.24 6.31 5.97
N LEU A 168 -10.64 5.15 5.74
CA LEU A 168 -10.54 4.51 4.43
C LEU A 168 -11.91 4.09 3.84
N GLN A 169 -12.91 3.88 4.69
CA GLN A 169 -14.30 3.60 4.26
C GLN A 169 -15.07 4.87 3.94
N SER A 170 -14.74 6.00 4.55
CA SER A 170 -15.51 7.24 4.47
C SER A 170 -14.99 8.22 3.41
N THR A 171 -13.77 8.03 2.90
CA THR A 171 -13.12 8.92 1.95
C THR A 171 -12.77 8.23 0.63
N SER A 172 -12.46 9.02 -0.39
CA SER A 172 -11.85 8.49 -1.61
C SER A 172 -10.42 8.05 -1.30
N PHE A 173 -10.03 6.88 -1.80
CA PHE A 173 -8.66 6.37 -1.65
C PHE A 173 -7.71 7.15 -2.55
N LEU A 174 -6.75 7.84 -1.96
CA LEU A 174 -5.80 8.72 -2.62
C LEU A 174 -4.37 8.15 -2.58
N ARG A 175 -3.47 8.73 -3.38
CA ARG A 175 -2.04 8.38 -3.34
C ARG A 175 -1.42 8.69 -1.98
N ALA A 176 -1.95 9.68 -1.25
CA ALA A 176 -1.59 9.94 0.14
C ALA A 176 -1.84 8.72 1.03
N ASP A 177 -3.02 8.10 0.92
CA ASP A 177 -3.39 6.91 1.70
C ASP A 177 -2.53 5.71 1.30
N LEU A 178 -2.25 5.55 -0.02
CA LEU A 178 -1.35 4.53 -0.52
C LEU A 178 0.06 4.66 0.09
N VAL A 179 0.61 5.88 0.10
CA VAL A 179 1.91 6.18 0.71
C VAL A 179 1.89 5.89 2.22
N TYR A 180 0.86 6.34 2.91
CA TYR A 180 0.68 6.11 4.34
C TYR A 180 0.70 4.62 4.69
N ILE A 181 -0.20 3.86 4.08
CA ILE A 181 -0.30 2.41 4.33
C ILE A 181 1.01 1.70 4.00
N SER A 182 1.64 2.04 2.87
CA SER A 182 2.90 1.43 2.45
C SER A 182 4.04 1.69 3.43
N TYR A 183 4.15 2.92 3.92
CA TYR A 183 5.22 3.30 4.85
C TYR A 183 5.11 2.55 6.17
N TYR A 184 3.91 2.51 6.75
CA TYR A 184 3.71 1.83 8.03
C TYR A 184 3.70 0.31 7.89
N ALA A 185 3.30 -0.24 6.75
CA ALA A 185 3.39 -1.68 6.48
C ALA A 185 4.84 -2.20 6.52
N LEU A 186 5.86 -1.36 6.28
CA LEU A 186 7.25 -1.76 6.36
C LEU A 186 7.64 -2.26 7.76
N ASP A 187 7.08 -1.66 8.80
CA ASP A 187 7.40 -2.00 10.19
C ASP A 187 6.41 -3.01 10.79
N ALA A 188 5.42 -3.47 9.99
CA ALA A 188 4.51 -4.52 10.39
C ALA A 188 5.19 -5.90 10.36
N GLN A 189 4.86 -6.74 11.35
CA GLN A 189 5.39 -8.10 11.42
C GLN A 189 4.78 -9.00 10.35
N LEU A 190 5.62 -9.87 9.81
CA LEU A 190 5.17 -10.93 8.92
C LEU A 190 4.34 -11.97 9.69
N SER A 191 3.34 -12.54 9.05
CA SER A 191 2.49 -13.57 9.65
C SER A 191 3.31 -14.77 10.09
N GLY A 192 3.28 -15.08 11.41
CA GLY A 192 4.01 -16.20 11.98
C GLY A 192 5.53 -16.00 12.08
N ASP A 193 6.03 -14.79 11.92
CA ASP A 193 7.46 -14.44 12.02
C ASP A 193 7.65 -13.25 12.99
N THR A 194 8.85 -13.08 13.51
CA THR A 194 9.25 -11.91 14.30
C THR A 194 9.84 -10.78 13.45
N ARG A 195 10.17 -11.06 12.20
CA ARG A 195 10.68 -10.07 11.25
C ARG A 195 9.57 -9.18 10.75
N THR A 196 9.94 -7.95 10.41
CA THR A 196 9.07 -7.00 9.72
C THR A 196 9.20 -7.14 8.20
N LEU A 197 8.30 -6.49 7.44
CA LEU A 197 8.44 -6.40 5.98
C LEU A 197 9.75 -5.72 5.59
N ARG A 198 10.17 -4.70 6.35
CA ARG A 198 11.44 -4.00 6.15
C ARG A 198 12.66 -4.93 6.23
N ASP A 199 12.62 -5.93 7.10
CA ASP A 199 13.70 -6.88 7.25
C ASP A 199 13.86 -7.84 6.05
N THR A 200 12.95 -7.79 5.10
CA THR A 200 12.95 -8.62 3.89
C THR A 200 13.48 -7.90 2.64
N LEU A 201 13.63 -6.57 2.71
CA LEU A 201 14.14 -5.73 1.63
C LEU A 201 15.65 -5.61 1.66
#